data_1011752be69189e41f50e703fa233e79
#
_entry.id   1011752be69189e41f50e703fa233e79
#
_cell.length_a   1.000
_cell.length_b   1.000
_cell.length_c   1.000
_cell.angle_alpha   90.00
_cell.angle_beta   90.00
_cell.angle_gamma   90.00
#
_symmetry.space_group_name_H-M   'P 1'
#
loop_
_entity.id
_entity.type
_entity.pdbx_description
1 polymer ?
#
loop_
_entity_poly.entity_id
_entity_poly.type
_entity_poly.pdbx_seq_one_letter_code
_entity_poly.pdbx_strand_id
1 'polypeptide(L)'
;MLIISPHFPPVNAADMHRVRQALPYLEQLGWHAVVITVDEAYIESYSTDPLLLHTIPANTEIHSVKAFETRHTRKLGLGSLSMRSYWHIRKKGNELLKKYKFDLVYFSTTAFHVMALGPYWKRKFNVPFIVDIQDPWRYDFYLDKPASERPPKFFIAYNIDKYLEAKTIPFADGIISVSKGYCDTFRQRYPSVSEKKCRVIPFGVADTDIDVMRKYVGGCNEVSLPKDKINIVYAGRGGFDMSYAVSILFKALKKGLDEGRADFKNIHCWFIGTSYAPPGTGNKTIMPIAIENKVEEYVTEITDRVPYFETLYLLDKADIVFIPGSVDIHYTASKIYPYLILQKRLLAVFNKNSSVVTMLQQLNFGKLVVFDHITGNADRYVDECYSGLCKLLAKDYTPHLDSHLFEPYRASYKTKEQVNFFNEVIAAQKAGV
;
A
#
# COMPACT_ATOMS: atom_id res chain seq x y z
N MET A 1 23.60 6.70 -1.78
CA MET A 1 22.87 6.05 -2.91
C MET A 1 22.08 7.07 -3.71
N LEU A 2 21.79 6.77 -4.98
CA LEU A 2 20.86 7.54 -5.80
C LEU A 2 19.52 6.81 -5.89
N ILE A 3 18.45 7.43 -5.43
CA ILE A 3 17.09 6.87 -5.43
C ILE A 3 16.29 7.49 -6.57
N ILE A 4 15.62 6.66 -7.35
CA ILE A 4 14.71 7.08 -8.41
C ILE A 4 13.28 6.75 -7.97
N SER A 5 12.51 7.78 -7.61
CA SER A 5 11.13 7.70 -7.15
C SER A 5 10.30 8.79 -7.82
N PRO A 6 9.80 8.56 -9.05
CA PRO A 6 9.04 9.54 -9.82
C PRO A 6 7.84 10.12 -9.08
N HIS A 7 7.10 9.30 -8.34
CA HIS A 7 6.15 9.77 -7.35
C HIS A 7 6.86 9.98 -6.01
N PHE A 8 6.63 11.14 -5.40
CA PHE A 8 7.23 11.51 -4.12
C PHE A 8 6.36 12.57 -3.42
N PRO A 9 6.42 12.72 -2.09
CA PRO A 9 5.67 13.78 -1.41
C PRO A 9 5.84 15.17 -2.06
N PRO A 10 4.76 15.97 -2.15
CA PRO A 10 3.45 15.81 -1.52
C PRO A 10 2.46 14.90 -2.29
N VAL A 11 2.85 14.30 -3.41
CA VAL A 11 1.98 13.40 -4.18
C VAL A 11 1.70 12.13 -3.39
N ASN A 12 0.42 11.82 -3.16
CA ASN A 12 0.00 10.65 -2.41
C ASN A 12 -0.21 9.44 -3.34
N ALA A 13 0.87 8.84 -3.79
CA ALA A 13 0.89 7.62 -4.60
C ALA A 13 1.39 6.43 -3.77
N ALA A 14 0.85 5.24 -4.01
CA ALA A 14 1.17 4.07 -3.20
C ALA A 14 2.67 3.70 -3.25
N ASP A 15 3.32 3.87 -4.40
CA ASP A 15 4.71 3.49 -4.63
C ASP A 15 5.74 4.40 -3.93
N MET A 16 5.38 5.63 -3.58
CA MET A 16 6.30 6.52 -2.87
C MET A 16 6.52 6.14 -1.39
N HIS A 17 5.58 5.38 -0.80
CA HIS A 17 5.64 5.05 0.62
C HIS A 17 6.90 4.29 1.00
N ARG A 18 7.42 3.41 0.15
CA ARG A 18 8.65 2.67 0.42
C ARG A 18 9.83 3.60 0.67
N VAL A 19 10.07 4.54 -0.24
CA VAL A 19 11.18 5.50 -0.13
C VAL A 19 10.94 6.43 1.04
N ARG A 20 9.77 7.06 1.09
CA ARG A 20 9.40 8.00 2.14
C ARG A 20 9.60 7.43 3.54
N GLN A 21 9.13 6.22 3.76
CA GLN A 21 9.22 5.55 5.06
C GLN A 21 10.64 5.07 5.41
N ALA A 22 11.50 4.85 4.40
CA ALA A 22 12.88 4.44 4.62
C ALA A 22 13.82 5.61 4.96
N LEU A 23 13.59 6.78 4.35
CA LEU A 23 14.47 7.95 4.45
C LEU A 23 14.87 8.32 5.88
N PRO A 24 13.96 8.33 6.89
CA PRO A 24 14.33 8.67 8.27
C PRO A 24 15.37 7.75 8.92
N TYR A 25 15.50 6.53 8.42
CA TYR A 25 16.36 5.50 9.01
C TYR A 25 17.66 5.26 8.23
N LEU A 26 17.73 5.68 6.95
CA LEU A 26 18.88 5.39 6.08
C LEU A 26 20.19 5.95 6.62
N GLU A 27 20.19 7.20 7.11
CA GLU A 27 21.41 7.83 7.62
C GLU A 27 21.97 7.12 8.85
N GLN A 28 21.10 6.71 9.77
CA GLN A 28 21.48 5.93 10.95
C GLN A 28 22.04 4.54 10.59
N LEU A 29 21.67 4.02 9.42
CA LEU A 29 22.14 2.75 8.88
C LEU A 29 23.37 2.93 7.94
N GLY A 30 23.98 4.13 7.93
CA GLY A 30 25.20 4.42 7.19
C GLY A 30 24.98 4.76 5.70
N TRP A 31 23.74 5.11 5.29
CA TRP A 31 23.42 5.42 3.91
C TRP A 31 22.96 6.87 3.73
N HIS A 32 23.68 7.61 2.90
CA HIS A 32 23.24 8.93 2.46
C HIS A 32 22.43 8.80 1.15
N ALA A 33 21.20 9.32 1.16
CA ALA A 33 20.26 9.20 0.05
C ALA A 33 20.14 10.54 -0.72
N VAL A 34 20.21 10.46 -2.05
CA VAL A 34 19.87 11.56 -2.97
C VAL A 34 18.70 11.07 -3.81
N VAL A 35 17.60 11.82 -3.86
CA VAL A 35 16.35 11.40 -4.52
C VAL A 35 16.14 12.18 -5.81
N ILE A 36 15.85 11.50 -6.93
CA ILE A 36 15.26 12.11 -8.12
C ILE A 36 13.78 11.78 -8.17
N THR A 37 12.96 12.82 -8.22
CA THR A 37 11.50 12.74 -8.35
C THR A 37 11.01 13.56 -9.53
N VAL A 38 9.73 13.41 -9.90
CA VAL A 38 9.07 14.28 -10.88
C VAL A 38 8.27 15.36 -10.14
N ASP A 39 8.34 16.58 -10.65
CA ASP A 39 7.60 17.71 -10.13
C ASP A 39 6.09 17.43 -10.17
N GLU A 40 5.41 17.70 -9.04
CA GLU A 40 3.98 17.40 -8.85
C GLU A 40 3.09 18.03 -9.93
N ALA A 41 3.49 19.17 -10.47
CA ALA A 41 2.76 19.84 -11.55
C ALA A 41 2.59 19.00 -12.82
N TYR A 42 3.40 17.94 -12.99
CA TYR A 42 3.32 17.01 -14.12
C TYR A 42 2.60 15.70 -13.76
N ILE A 43 2.06 15.56 -12.52
CA ILE A 43 1.44 14.32 -12.02
C ILE A 43 -0.06 14.56 -11.86
N GLU A 44 -0.83 14.16 -12.87
CA GLU A 44 -2.25 14.51 -12.98
C GLU A 44 -3.21 13.50 -12.29
N SER A 45 -2.72 12.32 -11.94
CA SER A 45 -3.58 11.19 -11.56
C SER A 45 -3.68 10.93 -10.06
N TYR A 46 -3.03 11.73 -9.22
CA TYR A 46 -2.97 11.51 -7.78
C TYR A 46 -3.33 12.78 -7.00
N SER A 47 -3.92 12.59 -5.81
CA SER A 47 -4.09 13.67 -4.86
C SER A 47 -2.76 14.06 -4.23
N THR A 48 -2.67 15.27 -3.74
CA THR A 48 -1.54 15.75 -2.92
C THR A 48 -1.94 15.78 -1.45
N ASP A 49 -0.99 15.49 -0.57
CA ASP A 49 -1.12 15.65 0.87
C ASP A 49 0.16 16.34 1.39
N PRO A 50 0.10 17.66 1.67
CA PRO A 50 1.26 18.41 2.13
C PRO A 50 1.86 17.90 3.45
N LEU A 51 1.06 17.23 4.29
CA LEU A 51 1.56 16.67 5.55
C LEU A 51 2.57 15.54 5.33
N LEU A 52 2.57 14.89 4.16
CA LEU A 52 3.60 13.91 3.80
C LEU A 52 5.02 14.50 3.82
N LEU A 53 5.17 15.81 3.55
CA LEU A 53 6.49 16.48 3.60
C LEU A 53 7.08 16.49 5.01
N HIS A 54 6.26 16.49 6.05
CA HIS A 54 6.72 16.43 7.44
C HIS A 54 7.35 15.08 7.83
N THR A 55 7.19 14.06 7.02
CA THR A 55 7.80 12.74 7.22
C THR A 55 9.16 12.60 6.56
N ILE A 56 9.59 13.59 5.80
CA ILE A 56 10.88 13.61 5.10
C ILE A 56 11.91 14.33 5.96
N PRO A 57 13.09 13.75 6.22
CA PRO A 57 14.16 14.44 6.93
C PRO A 57 14.59 15.72 6.19
N ALA A 58 14.76 16.82 6.92
CA ALA A 58 15.05 18.14 6.34
C ALA A 58 16.38 18.20 5.56
N ASN A 59 17.32 17.30 5.86
CA ASN A 59 18.62 17.18 5.19
C ASN A 59 18.61 16.26 3.97
N THR A 60 17.45 15.72 3.57
CA THR A 60 17.34 14.87 2.37
C THR A 60 17.56 15.71 1.10
N GLU A 61 18.56 15.35 0.30
CA GLU A 61 18.79 15.98 -1.01
C GLU A 61 17.79 15.46 -2.04
N ILE A 62 16.89 16.33 -2.52
CA ILE A 62 15.81 15.99 -3.45
C ILE A 62 15.96 16.82 -4.73
N HIS A 63 15.99 16.15 -5.88
CA HIS A 63 16.00 16.77 -7.20
C HIS A 63 14.70 16.52 -7.94
N SER A 64 13.86 17.54 -8.01
CA SER A 64 12.63 17.50 -8.81
C SER A 64 12.95 17.77 -10.28
N VAL A 65 12.44 16.94 -11.18
CA VAL A 65 12.60 17.07 -12.63
C VAL A 65 11.26 17.26 -13.33
N LYS A 66 11.29 17.91 -14.49
CA LYS A 66 10.10 18.06 -15.34
C LYS A 66 9.73 16.75 -16.01
N ALA A 67 8.51 16.68 -16.54
CA ALA A 67 8.08 15.69 -17.51
C ALA A 67 7.47 16.38 -18.74
N PHE A 68 7.36 15.69 -19.86
CA PHE A 68 6.61 16.20 -21.00
C PHE A 68 5.13 16.29 -20.62
N GLU A 69 4.45 17.34 -21.08
CA GLU A 69 3.03 17.53 -20.78
C GLU A 69 2.17 16.47 -21.44
N THR A 70 1.19 15.95 -20.72
CA THR A 70 0.28 14.89 -21.17
C THR A 70 -0.46 15.27 -22.45
N ARG A 71 -0.86 16.54 -22.61
CA ARG A 71 -1.58 17.03 -23.81
C ARG A 71 -0.78 16.79 -25.12
N HIS A 72 0.56 16.82 -25.05
CA HIS A 72 1.42 16.62 -26.22
C HIS A 72 1.75 15.15 -26.48
N THR A 73 1.84 14.35 -25.43
CA THR A 73 2.35 12.97 -25.50
C THR A 73 1.24 11.91 -25.59
N ARG A 74 0.04 12.20 -25.06
CA ARG A 74 -1.09 11.25 -25.03
C ARG A 74 -1.51 10.80 -26.44
N LYS A 75 -1.48 11.72 -27.42
CA LYS A 75 -1.80 11.41 -28.83
C LYS A 75 -0.81 10.40 -29.44
N LEU A 76 0.44 10.43 -28.98
CA LEU A 76 1.50 9.54 -29.44
C LEU A 76 1.57 8.22 -28.65
N GLY A 77 0.65 7.97 -27.71
CA GLY A 77 0.66 6.79 -26.85
C GLY A 77 1.69 6.84 -25.72
N LEU A 78 2.37 7.97 -25.52
CA LEU A 78 3.39 8.19 -24.49
C LEU A 78 2.80 8.90 -23.26
N GLY A 79 1.61 8.47 -22.80
CA GLY A 79 0.87 9.16 -21.74
C GLY A 79 1.34 8.84 -20.32
N SER A 80 2.07 7.73 -20.08
CA SER A 80 2.51 7.36 -18.74
C SER A 80 3.58 8.30 -18.20
N LEU A 81 3.55 8.57 -16.88
CA LEU A 81 4.55 9.42 -16.22
C LEU A 81 5.97 8.91 -16.49
N SER A 82 6.17 7.60 -16.45
CA SER A 82 7.46 6.95 -16.69
C SER A 82 8.06 7.30 -18.06
N MET A 83 7.23 7.31 -19.12
CA MET A 83 7.69 7.67 -20.47
C MET A 83 7.94 9.17 -20.59
N ARG A 84 7.04 9.99 -20.03
CA ARG A 84 7.12 11.46 -20.09
C ARG A 84 8.32 12.03 -19.35
N SER A 85 8.71 11.40 -18.23
CA SER A 85 9.82 11.85 -17.37
C SER A 85 11.17 11.20 -17.70
N TYR A 86 11.20 10.13 -18.49
CA TYR A 86 12.39 9.31 -18.76
C TYR A 86 13.63 10.12 -19.11
N TRP A 87 13.52 11.05 -20.07
CA TRP A 87 14.66 11.86 -20.54
C TRP A 87 15.14 12.86 -19.51
N HIS A 88 14.23 13.43 -18.73
CA HIS A 88 14.55 14.39 -17.66
C HIS A 88 15.26 13.69 -16.50
N ILE A 89 14.76 12.52 -16.09
CA ILE A 89 15.39 11.66 -15.06
C ILE A 89 16.78 11.21 -15.55
N ARG A 90 16.90 10.76 -16.82
CA ARG A 90 18.19 10.38 -17.40
C ARG A 90 19.19 11.53 -17.39
N LYS A 91 18.77 12.75 -17.78
CA LYS A 91 19.63 13.94 -17.80
C LYS A 91 20.13 14.27 -16.39
N LYS A 92 19.22 14.36 -15.41
CA LYS A 92 19.57 14.65 -14.03
C LYS A 92 20.42 13.53 -13.41
N GLY A 93 20.07 12.29 -13.60
CA GLY A 93 20.87 11.15 -13.13
C GLY A 93 22.27 11.11 -13.71
N ASN A 94 22.43 11.40 -15.02
CA ASN A 94 23.75 11.54 -15.63
C ASN A 94 24.59 12.69 -15.02
N GLU A 95 23.96 13.81 -14.69
CA GLU A 95 24.60 14.93 -14.03
C GLU A 95 25.13 14.54 -12.63
N LEU A 96 24.27 13.93 -11.83
CA LEU A 96 24.59 13.52 -10.45
C LEU A 96 25.64 12.40 -10.44
N LEU A 97 25.50 11.38 -11.29
CA LEU A 97 26.46 10.25 -11.40
C LEU A 97 27.84 10.66 -11.94
N LYS A 98 27.93 11.82 -12.62
CA LYS A 98 29.22 12.42 -13.00
C LYS A 98 29.84 13.24 -11.87
N LYS A 99 28.98 13.90 -11.08
CA LYS A 99 29.42 14.82 -10.03
C LYS A 99 29.80 14.09 -8.74
N TYR A 100 29.03 13.04 -8.40
CA TYR A 100 29.19 12.28 -7.16
C TYR A 100 29.46 10.80 -7.44
N LYS A 101 30.23 10.17 -6.56
CA LYS A 101 30.38 8.71 -6.55
C LYS A 101 29.27 8.09 -5.73
N PHE A 102 28.35 7.40 -6.39
CA PHE A 102 27.30 6.62 -5.74
C PHE A 102 27.69 5.14 -5.68
N ASP A 103 27.42 4.50 -4.54
CA ASP A 103 27.66 3.06 -4.37
C ASP A 103 26.49 2.23 -4.94
N LEU A 104 25.29 2.82 -5.09
CA LEU A 104 24.09 2.14 -5.54
C LEU A 104 23.11 3.09 -6.22
N VAL A 105 22.44 2.63 -7.27
CA VAL A 105 21.20 3.22 -7.79
C VAL A 105 20.02 2.34 -7.38
N TYR A 106 19.02 2.94 -6.73
CA TYR A 106 17.82 2.26 -6.26
C TYR A 106 16.57 2.82 -6.94
N PHE A 107 15.87 1.98 -7.70
CA PHE A 107 14.61 2.32 -8.34
C PHE A 107 13.47 1.78 -7.49
N SER A 108 12.67 2.66 -6.89
CA SER A 108 11.49 2.27 -6.12
C SER A 108 10.28 3.03 -6.66
N THR A 109 9.52 2.39 -7.52
CA THR A 109 8.39 3.01 -8.22
C THR A 109 7.58 1.99 -9.03
N THR A 110 6.30 2.30 -9.29
CA THR A 110 5.47 1.63 -10.30
C THR A 110 5.55 2.29 -11.68
N ALA A 111 6.30 3.37 -11.82
CA ALA A 111 6.62 3.99 -13.09
C ALA A 111 7.76 3.23 -13.80
N PHE A 112 7.54 1.95 -14.13
CA PHE A 112 8.54 0.94 -14.45
C PHE A 112 9.51 1.30 -15.57
N HIS A 113 9.09 2.04 -16.61
CA HIS A 113 9.96 2.33 -17.76
C HIS A 113 11.24 3.07 -17.36
N VAL A 114 11.26 3.84 -16.28
CA VAL A 114 12.48 4.53 -15.82
C VAL A 114 13.53 3.57 -15.31
N MET A 115 13.16 2.35 -14.90
CA MET A 115 14.08 1.31 -14.45
C MET A 115 15.03 0.85 -15.58
N ALA A 116 14.64 1.04 -16.85
CA ALA A 116 15.51 0.78 -18.01
C ALA A 116 16.76 1.67 -18.04
N LEU A 117 16.83 2.71 -17.22
CA LEU A 117 18.04 3.50 -16.98
C LEU A 117 19.11 2.71 -16.19
N GLY A 118 18.71 1.72 -15.38
CA GLY A 118 19.63 0.93 -14.56
C GLY A 118 20.75 0.28 -15.36
N PRO A 119 20.45 -0.56 -16.38
CA PRO A 119 21.49 -1.16 -17.22
C PRO A 119 22.35 -0.13 -17.97
N TYR A 120 21.77 1.01 -18.36
CA TYR A 120 22.51 2.08 -19.00
C TYR A 120 23.51 2.74 -18.04
N TRP A 121 23.10 3.06 -16.81
CA TRP A 121 23.97 3.67 -15.81
C TRP A 121 25.01 2.70 -15.27
N LYS A 122 24.66 1.42 -15.10
CA LYS A 122 25.61 0.37 -14.73
C LYS A 122 26.78 0.28 -15.73
N ARG A 123 26.47 0.22 -17.04
CA ARG A 123 27.53 0.18 -18.08
C ARG A 123 28.35 1.47 -18.17
N LYS A 124 27.70 2.63 -17.98
CA LYS A 124 28.34 3.93 -18.19
C LYS A 124 29.14 4.42 -16.99
N PHE A 125 28.66 4.16 -15.79
CA PHE A 125 29.21 4.70 -14.55
C PHE A 125 29.73 3.62 -13.59
N ASN A 126 29.65 2.37 -13.99
CA ASN A 126 30.04 1.20 -13.18
C ASN A 126 29.40 1.21 -11.77
N VAL A 127 28.12 1.56 -11.70
CA VAL A 127 27.32 1.62 -10.46
C VAL A 127 26.28 0.49 -10.48
N PRO A 128 26.19 -0.36 -9.44
CA PRO A 128 25.15 -1.39 -9.37
C PRO A 128 23.78 -0.78 -9.20
N PHE A 129 22.74 -1.52 -9.59
CA PHE A 129 21.39 -1.06 -9.40
C PHE A 129 20.45 -2.14 -8.88
N ILE A 130 19.53 -1.72 -8.03
CA ILE A 130 18.44 -2.53 -7.47
C ILE A 130 17.11 -1.96 -7.96
N VAL A 131 16.18 -2.84 -8.27
CA VAL A 131 14.79 -2.50 -8.61
C VAL A 131 13.84 -2.99 -7.53
N ASP A 132 12.86 -2.18 -7.15
CA ASP A 132 11.79 -2.52 -6.21
C ASP A 132 10.48 -2.72 -6.98
N ILE A 133 10.00 -3.94 -6.96
CA ILE A 133 8.83 -4.39 -7.71
C ILE A 133 7.62 -4.44 -6.76
N GLN A 134 6.78 -3.43 -6.85
CA GLN A 134 5.63 -3.24 -5.98
C GLN A 134 4.33 -3.72 -6.62
N ASP A 135 4.29 -3.74 -7.96
CA ASP A 135 3.22 -4.26 -8.79
C ASP A 135 3.81 -5.07 -9.96
N PRO A 136 3.02 -5.89 -10.67
CA PRO A 136 3.51 -6.56 -11.87
C PRO A 136 3.91 -5.54 -12.93
N TRP A 137 5.15 -5.60 -13.40
CA TRP A 137 5.58 -4.75 -14.53
C TRP A 137 4.80 -5.08 -15.80
N ARG A 138 4.58 -6.38 -16.03
CA ARG A 138 3.85 -6.91 -17.18
C ARG A 138 2.66 -7.74 -16.72
N TYR A 139 1.48 -7.36 -17.16
CA TYR A 139 0.22 -8.01 -16.80
C TYR A 139 -0.15 -9.12 -17.79
N ASP A 140 0.30 -10.35 -17.56
CA ASP A 140 -0.05 -11.52 -18.38
C ASP A 140 -1.55 -11.88 -18.25
N PHE A 141 -2.22 -11.49 -17.17
CA PHE A 141 -3.64 -11.75 -16.90
C PHE A 141 -4.57 -11.38 -18.07
N TYR A 142 -4.28 -10.29 -18.78
CA TYR A 142 -5.11 -9.85 -19.90
C TYR A 142 -4.86 -10.63 -21.20
N LEU A 143 -3.83 -11.48 -21.28
CA LEU A 143 -3.57 -12.29 -22.48
C LEU A 143 -4.70 -13.29 -22.75
N ASP A 144 -5.27 -13.87 -21.68
CA ASP A 144 -6.31 -14.88 -21.74
C ASP A 144 -7.73 -14.26 -21.77
N LYS A 145 -7.85 -12.92 -21.71
CA LYS A 145 -9.12 -12.22 -21.73
C LYS A 145 -9.57 -11.89 -23.15
N PRO A 146 -10.90 -11.87 -23.41
CA PRO A 146 -11.44 -11.37 -24.68
C PRO A 146 -10.99 -9.92 -24.98
N ALA A 147 -10.91 -9.55 -26.25
CA ALA A 147 -10.48 -8.21 -26.66
C ALA A 147 -11.31 -7.07 -26.04
N SER A 148 -12.61 -7.32 -25.79
CA SER A 148 -13.53 -6.38 -25.16
C SER A 148 -13.24 -6.08 -23.69
N GLU A 149 -12.54 -7.01 -23.01
CA GLU A 149 -12.16 -6.87 -21.58
C GLU A 149 -10.75 -6.32 -21.41
N ARG A 150 -9.98 -6.17 -22.50
CA ARG A 150 -8.61 -5.67 -22.46
C ARG A 150 -8.57 -4.15 -22.43
N PRO A 151 -7.63 -3.54 -21.68
CA PRO A 151 -7.42 -2.09 -21.74
C PRO A 151 -7.15 -1.61 -23.17
N PRO A 152 -7.53 -0.39 -23.52
CA PRO A 152 -7.21 0.19 -24.82
C PRO A 152 -5.71 0.15 -25.12
N LYS A 153 -5.32 -0.25 -26.33
CA LYS A 153 -3.91 -0.37 -26.77
C LYS A 153 -3.09 -1.39 -25.94
N PHE A 154 -3.74 -2.35 -25.29
CA PHE A 154 -3.10 -3.35 -24.44
C PHE A 154 -1.86 -3.99 -25.09
N PHE A 155 -1.96 -4.50 -26.32
CA PHE A 155 -0.85 -5.17 -26.98
C PHE A 155 0.37 -4.28 -27.22
N ILE A 156 0.17 -2.99 -27.46
CA ILE A 156 1.28 -2.04 -27.66
C ILE A 156 2.00 -1.85 -26.31
N ALA A 157 1.24 -1.52 -25.27
CA ALA A 157 1.78 -1.35 -23.92
C ALA A 157 2.46 -2.63 -23.43
N TYR A 158 1.79 -3.78 -23.56
CA TYR A 158 2.32 -5.08 -23.17
C TYR A 158 3.65 -5.43 -23.85
N ASN A 159 3.79 -5.19 -25.17
CA ASN A 159 5.03 -5.48 -25.87
C ASN A 159 6.18 -4.52 -25.49
N ILE A 160 5.86 -3.25 -25.20
CA ILE A 160 6.84 -2.30 -24.66
C ILE A 160 7.31 -2.78 -23.29
N ASP A 161 6.39 -3.11 -22.39
CA ASP A 161 6.69 -3.61 -21.05
C ASP A 161 7.50 -4.89 -21.10
N LYS A 162 7.10 -5.85 -21.94
CA LYS A 162 7.83 -7.11 -22.16
C LYS A 162 9.26 -6.86 -22.63
N TYR A 163 9.45 -5.94 -23.56
CA TYR A 163 10.79 -5.61 -24.09
C TYR A 163 11.66 -4.95 -23.02
N LEU A 164 11.11 -3.94 -22.31
CA LEU A 164 11.87 -3.19 -21.31
C LEU A 164 12.15 -4.04 -20.06
N GLU A 165 11.20 -4.86 -19.61
CA GLU A 165 11.39 -5.82 -18.54
C GLU A 165 12.55 -6.77 -18.85
N ALA A 166 12.54 -7.37 -20.06
CA ALA A 166 13.61 -8.28 -20.51
C ALA A 166 15.00 -7.62 -20.66
N LYS A 167 15.03 -6.31 -20.89
CA LYS A 167 16.29 -5.54 -20.99
C LYS A 167 16.73 -4.97 -19.64
N THR A 168 15.95 -5.10 -18.59
CA THR A 168 16.23 -4.52 -17.28
C THR A 168 16.44 -5.58 -16.20
N ILE A 169 15.46 -6.45 -15.99
CA ILE A 169 15.45 -7.41 -14.89
C ILE A 169 16.65 -8.37 -14.87
N PRO A 170 17.06 -8.98 -15.99
CA PRO A 170 18.23 -9.87 -16.01
C PRO A 170 19.54 -9.20 -15.59
N PHE A 171 19.63 -7.88 -15.79
CA PHE A 171 20.85 -7.08 -15.53
C PHE A 171 20.86 -6.40 -14.16
N ALA A 172 19.75 -6.45 -13.42
CA ALA A 172 19.68 -5.95 -12.06
C ALA A 172 20.62 -6.74 -11.14
N ASP A 173 21.30 -6.02 -10.25
CA ASP A 173 22.18 -6.61 -9.24
C ASP A 173 21.36 -7.16 -8.07
N GLY A 174 20.20 -6.54 -7.82
CA GLY A 174 19.22 -7.00 -6.84
C GLY A 174 17.80 -6.63 -7.24
N ILE A 175 16.85 -7.41 -6.75
CA ILE A 175 15.40 -7.21 -6.91
C ILE A 175 14.78 -7.28 -5.53
N ILE A 176 14.18 -6.19 -5.08
CA ILE A 176 13.28 -6.18 -3.94
C ILE A 176 11.86 -6.35 -4.47
N SER A 177 11.01 -7.06 -3.75
CA SER A 177 9.62 -7.23 -4.11
C SER A 177 8.73 -7.25 -2.88
N VAL A 178 7.49 -6.79 -3.00
CA VAL A 178 6.47 -6.88 -1.95
C VAL A 178 5.88 -8.29 -1.84
N SER A 179 6.06 -9.13 -2.86
CA SER A 179 5.47 -10.47 -2.94
C SER A 179 6.46 -11.49 -3.48
N LYS A 180 6.44 -12.69 -2.88
CA LYS A 180 7.21 -13.85 -3.38
C LYS A 180 6.81 -14.20 -4.81
N GLY A 181 5.52 -14.09 -5.14
CA GLY A 181 5.01 -14.41 -6.48
C GLY A 181 5.66 -13.59 -7.59
N TYR A 182 6.01 -12.32 -7.35
CA TYR A 182 6.71 -11.51 -8.35
C TYR A 182 8.16 -11.99 -8.56
N CYS A 183 8.85 -12.34 -7.48
CA CYS A 183 10.19 -12.93 -7.56
C CYS A 183 10.17 -14.26 -8.32
N ASP A 184 9.23 -15.13 -8.02
CA ASP A 184 9.09 -16.44 -8.69
C ASP A 184 8.76 -16.25 -10.17
N THR A 185 7.92 -15.29 -10.54
CA THR A 185 7.61 -14.95 -11.93
C THR A 185 8.88 -14.51 -12.70
N PHE A 186 9.71 -13.66 -12.11
CA PHE A 186 10.94 -13.24 -12.77
C PHE A 186 11.96 -14.38 -12.92
N ARG A 187 12.06 -15.26 -11.95
CA ARG A 187 12.93 -16.45 -12.02
C ARG A 187 12.47 -17.41 -13.12
N GLN A 188 11.16 -17.58 -13.29
CA GLN A 188 10.58 -18.39 -14.38
C GLN A 188 10.83 -17.75 -15.75
N ARG A 189 10.67 -16.42 -15.86
CA ARG A 189 10.86 -15.69 -17.13
C ARG A 189 12.31 -15.54 -17.53
N TYR A 190 13.21 -15.41 -16.54
CA TYR A 190 14.62 -15.06 -16.75
C TYR A 190 15.55 -15.97 -15.95
N PRO A 191 16.09 -17.04 -16.56
CA PRO A 191 16.96 -18.01 -15.86
C PRO A 191 18.21 -17.41 -15.21
N SER A 192 18.66 -16.22 -15.66
CA SER A 192 19.78 -15.49 -15.07
C SER A 192 19.45 -14.82 -13.73
N VAL A 193 18.17 -14.76 -13.36
CA VAL A 193 17.72 -14.21 -12.08
C VAL A 193 17.74 -15.33 -11.04
N SER A 194 18.82 -15.39 -10.26
CA SER A 194 18.97 -16.35 -9.18
C SER A 194 18.13 -15.95 -7.96
N GLU A 195 17.88 -16.90 -7.06
CA GLU A 195 17.18 -16.63 -5.79
C GLU A 195 17.93 -15.61 -4.92
N LYS A 196 19.26 -15.65 -4.94
CA LYS A 196 20.10 -14.71 -4.19
C LYS A 196 19.92 -13.26 -4.61
N LYS A 197 19.51 -13.02 -5.87
CA LYS A 197 19.21 -11.67 -6.36
C LYS A 197 17.85 -11.13 -5.90
N CYS A 198 17.01 -11.95 -5.30
CA CYS A 198 15.66 -11.57 -4.90
C CYS A 198 15.51 -11.47 -3.37
N ARG A 199 14.83 -10.44 -2.90
CA ARG A 199 14.39 -10.29 -1.51
C ARG A 199 12.93 -9.90 -1.46
N VAL A 200 12.16 -10.61 -0.66
CA VAL A 200 10.75 -10.24 -0.41
C VAL A 200 10.71 -9.37 0.84
N ILE A 201 10.45 -8.09 0.63
CA ILE A 201 10.33 -7.10 1.69
C ILE A 201 8.99 -6.40 1.50
N PRO A 202 7.92 -6.82 2.21
CA PRO A 202 6.63 -6.14 2.20
C PRO A 202 6.74 -4.69 2.67
N PHE A 203 5.69 -3.90 2.47
CA PHE A 203 5.61 -2.58 3.08
C PHE A 203 5.62 -2.71 4.61
N GLY A 204 6.08 -1.65 5.26
CA GLY A 204 5.97 -1.48 6.71
C GLY A 204 5.01 -0.35 7.07
N VAL A 205 4.96 -0.05 8.34
CA VAL A 205 4.26 1.12 8.89
C VAL A 205 5.26 2.03 9.59
N ALA A 206 5.13 3.33 9.37
CA ALA A 206 6.02 4.32 9.96
C ALA A 206 5.40 4.94 11.21
N ASP A 207 6.12 4.89 12.34
CA ASP A 207 5.74 5.61 13.57
C ASP A 207 5.62 7.11 13.32
N THR A 208 6.49 7.66 12.45
CA THR A 208 6.47 9.07 12.06
C THR A 208 5.13 9.52 11.47
N ASP A 209 4.36 8.61 10.83
CA ASP A 209 3.05 8.95 10.30
C ASP A 209 2.06 9.24 11.44
N ILE A 210 2.15 8.48 12.52
CA ILE A 210 1.32 8.69 13.71
C ILE A 210 1.72 9.99 14.42
N ASP A 211 3.01 10.28 14.51
CA ASP A 211 3.50 11.52 15.11
C ASP A 211 3.05 12.76 14.32
N VAL A 212 3.16 12.71 12.98
CA VAL A 212 2.68 13.78 12.10
C VAL A 212 1.15 13.94 12.23
N MET A 213 0.39 12.85 12.20
CA MET A 213 -1.05 12.88 12.38
C MET A 213 -1.41 13.55 13.73
N ARG A 214 -0.85 13.10 14.84
CA ARG A 214 -1.14 13.62 16.18
C ARG A 214 -0.77 15.09 16.33
N LYS A 215 0.30 15.54 15.65
CA LYS A 215 0.80 16.92 15.76
C LYS A 215 0.04 17.90 14.89
N TYR A 216 -0.38 17.50 13.70
CA TYR A 216 -0.87 18.43 12.69
C TYR A 216 -2.33 18.26 12.32
N VAL A 217 -2.98 17.14 12.67
CA VAL A 217 -4.38 16.89 12.31
C VAL A 217 -5.28 17.14 13.52
N GLY A 218 -6.05 18.22 13.47
CA GLY A 218 -7.03 18.57 14.50
C GLY A 218 -8.43 17.99 14.28
N GLY A 219 -8.70 17.43 13.10
CA GLY A 219 -10.01 16.91 12.72
C GLY A 219 -10.02 16.42 11.27
N CYS A 220 -11.17 15.94 10.82
CA CYS A 220 -11.46 15.68 9.42
C CYS A 220 -12.63 16.56 9.00
N ASN A 221 -12.49 17.30 7.90
CA ASN A 221 -13.50 18.25 7.45
C ASN A 221 -14.77 17.53 6.93
N GLU A 222 -14.60 16.33 6.38
CA GLU A 222 -15.66 15.59 5.70
C GLU A 222 -16.38 14.61 6.63
N VAL A 223 -15.76 14.22 7.77
CA VAL A 223 -16.27 13.18 8.66
C VAL A 223 -16.10 13.59 10.11
N SER A 224 -17.21 13.63 10.84
CA SER A 224 -17.22 13.83 12.29
C SER A 224 -17.82 12.62 12.98
N LEU A 225 -17.03 11.94 13.81
CA LEU A 225 -17.46 10.79 14.60
C LEU A 225 -18.21 11.29 15.84
N PRO A 226 -19.50 10.95 16.03
CA PRO A 226 -20.29 11.39 17.19
C PRO A 226 -19.74 10.77 18.48
N LYS A 227 -19.56 11.61 19.51
CA LYS A 227 -19.00 11.18 20.81
C LYS A 227 -19.95 10.35 21.66
N ASP A 228 -21.24 10.42 21.39
CA ASP A 228 -22.32 9.70 22.07
C ASP A 228 -22.59 8.32 21.45
N LYS A 229 -21.86 7.97 20.38
CA LYS A 229 -21.93 6.67 19.70
C LYS A 229 -20.66 5.86 19.89
N ILE A 230 -20.79 4.57 19.74
CA ILE A 230 -19.65 3.63 19.60
C ILE A 230 -19.31 3.54 18.12
N ASN A 231 -18.22 4.18 17.72
CA ASN A 231 -17.84 4.30 16.33
C ASN A 231 -16.98 3.10 15.89
N ILE A 232 -17.55 2.27 15.01
CA ILE A 232 -16.80 1.22 14.31
C ILE A 232 -16.36 1.79 12.96
N VAL A 233 -15.05 1.91 12.71
CA VAL A 233 -14.53 2.59 11.52
C VAL A 233 -13.75 1.64 10.64
N TYR A 234 -14.09 1.62 9.36
CA TYR A 234 -13.29 1.08 8.26
C TYR A 234 -12.93 2.19 7.29
N ALA A 235 -11.66 2.34 6.96
CA ALA A 235 -11.20 3.26 5.94
C ALA A 235 -10.47 2.52 4.81
N GLY A 236 -11.10 2.46 3.65
CA GLY A 236 -10.56 1.71 2.53
C GLY A 236 -11.55 1.47 1.41
N ARG A 237 -11.10 0.80 0.34
CA ARG A 237 -12.01 0.48 -0.77
C ARG A 237 -13.15 -0.41 -0.31
N GLY A 238 -14.34 -0.17 -0.83
CA GLY A 238 -15.43 -1.13 -0.86
C GLY A 238 -15.30 -2.07 -2.07
N GLY A 239 -16.24 -2.95 -2.22
CA GLY A 239 -16.32 -3.83 -3.38
C GLY A 239 -17.15 -5.07 -3.09
N PHE A 240 -17.72 -5.68 -4.13
CA PHE A 240 -18.51 -6.91 -4.02
C PHE A 240 -17.71 -8.08 -3.44
N ASP A 241 -16.40 -8.09 -3.64
CA ASP A 241 -15.50 -9.10 -3.11
C ASP A 241 -15.36 -9.04 -1.57
N MET A 242 -15.73 -7.93 -0.94
CA MET A 242 -15.75 -7.75 0.52
C MET A 242 -17.15 -7.93 1.14
N SER A 243 -18.18 -8.07 0.30
CA SER A 243 -19.57 -8.13 0.75
C SER A 243 -19.84 -9.22 1.79
N TYR A 244 -19.19 -10.38 1.64
CA TYR A 244 -19.34 -11.48 2.58
C TYR A 244 -18.87 -11.12 4.00
N ALA A 245 -17.65 -10.56 4.12
CA ALA A 245 -17.09 -10.16 5.41
C ALA A 245 -17.92 -9.02 6.06
N VAL A 246 -18.39 -8.07 5.26
CA VAL A 246 -19.26 -6.97 5.72
C VAL A 246 -20.62 -7.50 6.15
N SER A 247 -21.21 -8.45 5.42
CA SER A 247 -22.50 -9.07 5.80
C SER A 247 -22.40 -9.81 7.14
N ILE A 248 -21.28 -10.47 7.44
CA ILE A 248 -21.05 -11.11 8.75
C ILE A 248 -21.10 -10.08 9.88
N LEU A 249 -20.43 -8.93 9.71
CA LEU A 249 -20.52 -7.82 10.70
C LEU A 249 -21.95 -7.33 10.87
N PHE A 250 -22.67 -7.07 9.78
CA PHE A 250 -24.02 -6.52 9.84
C PHE A 250 -25.04 -7.48 10.44
N LYS A 251 -24.92 -8.78 10.14
CA LYS A 251 -25.74 -9.83 10.79
C LYS A 251 -25.45 -9.94 12.29
N ALA A 252 -24.18 -9.81 12.70
CA ALA A 252 -23.80 -9.80 14.10
C ALA A 252 -24.34 -8.54 14.82
N LEU A 253 -24.30 -7.39 14.16
CA LEU A 253 -24.93 -6.16 14.66
C LEU A 253 -26.45 -6.35 14.81
N LYS A 254 -27.13 -6.86 13.76
CA LYS A 254 -28.57 -7.12 13.78
C LYS A 254 -28.96 -8.04 14.93
N LYS A 255 -28.20 -9.13 15.15
CA LYS A 255 -28.42 -10.05 16.27
C LYS A 255 -28.41 -9.31 17.62
N GLY A 256 -27.43 -8.45 17.88
CA GLY A 256 -27.37 -7.68 19.12
C GLY A 256 -28.53 -6.67 19.27
N LEU A 257 -28.98 -6.09 18.16
CA LEU A 257 -30.14 -5.19 18.14
C LEU A 257 -31.43 -5.96 18.44
N ASP A 258 -31.61 -7.15 17.86
CA ASP A 258 -32.77 -8.02 18.07
C ASP A 258 -32.84 -8.58 19.49
N GLU A 259 -31.71 -8.80 20.14
CA GLU A 259 -31.57 -9.15 21.54
C GLU A 259 -31.84 -7.92 22.48
N GLY A 260 -32.05 -6.74 21.92
CA GLY A 260 -32.39 -5.51 22.68
C GLY A 260 -31.19 -4.92 23.42
N ARG A 261 -29.95 -5.28 23.10
CA ARG A 261 -28.75 -4.83 23.80
C ARG A 261 -28.53 -3.31 23.65
N ALA A 262 -28.39 -2.62 24.77
CA ALA A 262 -28.21 -1.18 24.78
C ALA A 262 -26.89 -0.70 24.15
N ASP A 263 -25.80 -1.47 24.34
CA ASP A 263 -24.51 -1.18 23.75
C ASP A 263 -24.55 -1.29 22.21
N PHE A 264 -25.28 -2.27 21.65
CA PHE A 264 -25.45 -2.41 20.21
C PHE A 264 -26.29 -1.29 19.57
N LYS A 265 -27.30 -0.75 20.29
CA LYS A 265 -28.07 0.40 19.82
C LYS A 265 -27.25 1.68 19.69
N ASN A 266 -26.13 1.76 20.40
CA ASN A 266 -25.22 2.89 20.34
C ASN A 266 -24.12 2.74 19.30
N ILE A 267 -23.99 1.58 18.64
CA ILE A 267 -23.01 1.38 17.57
C ILE A 267 -23.39 2.22 16.35
N HIS A 268 -22.37 2.78 15.69
CA HIS A 268 -22.47 3.33 14.34
C HIS A 268 -21.24 2.90 13.52
N CYS A 269 -21.47 2.32 12.35
CA CYS A 269 -20.45 1.78 11.46
C CYS A 269 -20.15 2.78 10.34
N TRP A 270 -18.89 3.16 10.22
CA TRP A 270 -18.39 4.10 9.21
C TRP A 270 -17.54 3.38 8.19
N PHE A 271 -17.90 3.49 6.92
CA PHE A 271 -17.13 2.97 5.78
C PHE A 271 -16.69 4.17 4.94
N ILE A 272 -15.37 4.46 4.92
CA ILE A 272 -14.82 5.72 4.43
C ILE A 272 -13.87 5.46 3.28
N GLY A 273 -14.03 6.22 2.18
CA GLY A 273 -13.18 6.11 0.98
C GLY A 273 -13.44 4.84 0.18
N THR A 274 -14.70 4.41 0.07
CA THR A 274 -15.06 3.10 -0.50
C THR A 274 -14.90 3.03 -2.02
N SER A 275 -14.79 4.16 -2.74
CA SER A 275 -14.66 4.19 -4.21
C SER A 275 -13.34 4.80 -4.68
N TYR A 276 -12.90 4.35 -5.87
CA TYR A 276 -11.81 4.96 -6.64
C TYR A 276 -12.33 5.90 -7.74
N ALA A 277 -13.64 6.07 -7.85
CA ALA A 277 -14.25 6.99 -8.80
C ALA A 277 -13.89 8.45 -8.46
N PRO A 278 -13.97 9.38 -9.43
CA PRO A 278 -13.83 10.80 -9.15
C PRO A 278 -14.79 11.27 -8.04
N PRO A 279 -14.43 12.31 -7.26
CA PRO A 279 -15.25 12.79 -6.16
C PRO A 279 -16.72 13.01 -6.58
N GLY A 280 -17.65 12.58 -5.72
CA GLY A 280 -19.09 12.69 -5.93
C GLY A 280 -19.69 11.71 -6.96
N THR A 281 -18.88 10.85 -7.61
CA THR A 281 -19.35 9.90 -8.64
C THR A 281 -19.27 8.44 -8.23
N GLY A 282 -18.82 8.18 -7.01
CA GLY A 282 -18.66 6.82 -6.49
C GLY A 282 -20.00 6.13 -6.22
N ASN A 283 -20.11 4.86 -6.60
CA ASN A 283 -21.25 4.02 -6.24
C ASN A 283 -21.05 3.42 -4.84
N LYS A 284 -22.10 3.46 -4.03
CA LYS A 284 -22.13 2.80 -2.72
C LYS A 284 -22.19 1.29 -2.90
N THR A 285 -21.26 0.56 -2.32
CA THR A 285 -21.19 -0.90 -2.38
C THR A 285 -21.45 -1.56 -1.02
N ILE A 286 -21.40 -0.79 0.06
CA ILE A 286 -21.63 -1.24 1.43
C ILE A 286 -23.09 -1.00 1.85
N MET A 287 -23.66 0.15 1.50
CA MET A 287 -25.02 0.51 1.87
C MET A 287 -26.08 -0.52 1.40
N PRO A 288 -26.00 -1.10 0.18
CA PRO A 288 -26.91 -2.17 -0.22
C PRO A 288 -26.88 -3.38 0.73
N ILE A 289 -25.69 -3.74 1.25
CA ILE A 289 -25.53 -4.84 2.21
C ILE A 289 -26.17 -4.48 3.57
N ALA A 290 -26.07 -3.21 3.98
CA ALA A 290 -26.71 -2.73 5.22
C ALA A 290 -28.24 -2.81 5.12
N ILE A 291 -28.81 -2.40 4.00
CA ILE A 291 -30.26 -2.48 3.72
C ILE A 291 -30.72 -3.96 3.72
N GLU A 292 -30.01 -4.85 3.06
CA GLU A 292 -30.33 -6.29 3.03
C GLU A 292 -30.38 -6.88 4.44
N ASN A 293 -29.47 -6.43 5.34
CA ASN A 293 -29.39 -6.91 6.72
C ASN A 293 -30.21 -6.06 7.71
N LYS A 294 -30.98 -5.06 7.24
CA LYS A 294 -31.86 -4.18 8.07
C LYS A 294 -31.10 -3.44 9.17
N VAL A 295 -29.93 -2.89 8.82
CA VAL A 295 -29.07 -2.11 9.72
C VAL A 295 -28.61 -0.77 9.11
N GLU A 296 -29.28 -0.32 8.04
CA GLU A 296 -28.92 0.90 7.31
C GLU A 296 -28.88 2.16 8.18
N GLU A 297 -29.71 2.25 9.22
CA GLU A 297 -29.73 3.37 10.17
C GLU A 297 -28.44 3.45 11.03
N TYR A 298 -27.72 2.35 11.13
CA TYR A 298 -26.47 2.21 11.89
C TYR A 298 -25.23 2.31 11.02
N VAL A 299 -25.36 2.64 9.73
CA VAL A 299 -24.27 2.61 8.77
C VAL A 299 -24.17 3.90 7.98
N THR A 300 -22.98 4.44 7.90
CA THR A 300 -22.64 5.53 6.97
C THR A 300 -21.56 5.06 6.00
N GLU A 301 -21.81 5.21 4.71
CA GLU A 301 -20.84 4.97 3.65
C GLU A 301 -20.52 6.27 2.95
N ILE A 302 -19.22 6.65 2.98
CA ILE A 302 -18.64 7.79 2.27
C ILE A 302 -17.77 7.22 1.16
N THR A 303 -18.19 7.46 -0.09
CA THR A 303 -17.50 6.92 -1.26
C THR A 303 -16.20 7.66 -1.56
N ASP A 304 -16.16 8.97 -1.30
CA ASP A 304 -15.05 9.83 -1.61
C ASP A 304 -13.82 9.54 -0.74
N ARG A 305 -12.65 9.70 -1.31
CA ARG A 305 -11.38 9.47 -0.63
C ARG A 305 -11.07 10.60 0.32
N VAL A 306 -10.73 10.26 1.54
CA VAL A 306 -10.25 11.17 2.56
C VAL A 306 -8.71 11.21 2.52
N PRO A 307 -8.06 12.37 2.76
CA PRO A 307 -6.61 12.50 2.84
C PRO A 307 -5.99 11.48 3.82
N TYR A 308 -4.74 11.09 3.56
CA TYR A 308 -4.09 10.00 4.28
C TYR A 308 -4.03 10.22 5.80
N PHE A 309 -3.58 11.40 6.23
CA PHE A 309 -3.45 11.69 7.66
C PHE A 309 -4.79 11.92 8.35
N GLU A 310 -5.79 12.44 7.65
CA GLU A 310 -7.16 12.51 8.18
C GLU A 310 -7.77 11.11 8.33
N THR A 311 -7.45 10.18 7.42
CA THR A 311 -7.82 8.76 7.55
C THR A 311 -7.21 8.15 8.82
N LEU A 312 -5.92 8.39 9.08
CA LEU A 312 -5.27 7.92 10.32
C LEU A 312 -5.92 8.53 11.56
N TYR A 313 -6.26 9.82 11.51
CA TYR A 313 -6.96 10.50 12.59
C TYR A 313 -8.33 9.86 12.88
N LEU A 314 -9.12 9.57 11.86
CA LEU A 314 -10.42 8.92 12.03
C LEU A 314 -10.29 7.52 12.65
N LEU A 315 -9.29 6.75 12.22
CA LEU A 315 -8.97 5.45 12.83
C LEU A 315 -8.50 5.61 14.29
N ASP A 316 -7.72 6.65 14.61
CA ASP A 316 -7.30 6.94 15.99
C ASP A 316 -8.49 7.35 16.89
N LYS A 317 -9.49 8.02 16.35
CA LYS A 317 -10.71 8.42 17.07
C LYS A 317 -11.78 7.33 17.14
N ALA A 318 -11.64 6.27 16.36
CA ALA A 318 -12.57 5.14 16.43
C ALA A 318 -12.54 4.43 17.80
N ASP A 319 -13.67 3.92 18.24
CA ASP A 319 -13.76 3.03 19.39
C ASP A 319 -13.31 1.62 19.02
N ILE A 320 -13.75 1.17 17.85
CA ILE A 320 -13.37 -0.11 17.24
C ILE A 320 -12.97 0.16 15.79
N VAL A 321 -11.86 -0.39 15.37
CA VAL A 321 -11.49 -0.43 13.95
C VAL A 321 -11.90 -1.77 13.34
N PHE A 322 -12.53 -1.71 12.18
CA PHE A 322 -12.97 -2.89 11.45
C PHE A 322 -12.16 -3.06 10.17
N ILE A 323 -11.79 -4.28 9.84
CA ILE A 323 -11.15 -4.56 8.56
C ILE A 323 -11.76 -5.80 7.90
N PRO A 324 -12.50 -5.63 6.78
CA PRO A 324 -13.06 -6.74 6.02
C PRO A 324 -12.02 -7.32 5.07
N GLY A 325 -11.95 -8.64 5.01
CA GLY A 325 -11.22 -9.38 4.00
C GLY A 325 -12.02 -9.53 2.71
N SER A 326 -11.31 -9.85 1.64
CA SER A 326 -11.88 -10.20 0.34
C SER A 326 -12.11 -11.70 0.24
N VAL A 327 -13.05 -12.11 -0.60
CA VAL A 327 -13.18 -13.50 -1.06
C VAL A 327 -12.08 -13.89 -2.05
N ASP A 328 -11.39 -12.92 -2.63
CA ASP A 328 -10.20 -13.15 -3.43
C ASP A 328 -9.03 -13.53 -2.53
N ILE A 329 -8.52 -14.74 -2.67
CA ILE A 329 -7.41 -15.29 -1.88
C ILE A 329 -6.08 -14.57 -2.11
N HIS A 330 -5.94 -13.85 -3.22
CA HIS A 330 -4.74 -13.07 -3.53
C HIS A 330 -4.78 -11.66 -2.95
N TYR A 331 -5.89 -11.26 -2.34
CA TYR A 331 -6.02 -9.95 -1.72
C TYR A 331 -5.09 -9.82 -0.51
N THR A 332 -4.12 -8.93 -0.61
CA THR A 332 -3.24 -8.56 0.49
C THR A 332 -3.72 -7.25 1.11
N ALA A 333 -4.22 -7.31 2.32
CA ALA A 333 -4.70 -6.13 3.02
C ALA A 333 -3.54 -5.34 3.63
N SER A 334 -2.70 -4.71 2.80
CA SER A 334 -1.58 -3.84 3.28
C SER A 334 -2.05 -2.70 4.20
N LYS A 335 -3.33 -2.37 4.12
CA LYS A 335 -3.97 -1.37 5.01
C LYS A 335 -4.07 -1.80 6.47
N ILE A 336 -3.81 -3.06 6.81
CA ILE A 336 -3.84 -3.53 8.20
C ILE A 336 -2.79 -2.86 9.08
N TYR A 337 -1.63 -2.49 8.52
CA TYR A 337 -0.53 -1.93 9.30
C TYR A 337 -0.88 -0.64 10.06
N PRO A 338 -1.56 0.36 9.47
CA PRO A 338 -2.06 1.51 10.21
C PRO A 338 -3.01 1.15 11.37
N TYR A 339 -3.82 0.12 11.20
CA TYR A 339 -4.74 -0.34 12.24
C TYR A 339 -4.01 -0.96 13.42
N LEU A 340 -2.93 -1.69 13.15
CA LEU A 340 -2.11 -2.33 14.19
C LEU A 340 -1.31 -1.31 15.00
N ILE A 341 -0.65 -0.34 14.34
CA ILE A 341 0.20 0.63 15.03
C ILE A 341 -0.61 1.57 15.94
N LEU A 342 -1.87 1.86 15.60
CA LEU A 342 -2.77 2.65 16.43
C LEU A 342 -3.24 1.90 17.67
N GLN A 343 -3.04 0.57 17.75
CA GLN A 343 -3.40 -0.29 18.87
C GLN A 343 -4.85 -0.10 19.34
N LYS A 344 -5.76 0.10 18.38
CA LYS A 344 -7.20 0.22 18.69
C LYS A 344 -7.84 -1.16 18.87
N ARG A 345 -9.03 -1.20 19.46
CA ARG A 345 -9.86 -2.41 19.47
C ARG A 345 -10.10 -2.83 18.02
N LEU A 346 -9.60 -3.99 17.60
CA LEU A 346 -9.64 -4.45 16.20
C LEU A 346 -10.62 -5.61 16.05
N LEU A 347 -11.55 -5.48 15.10
CA LEU A 347 -12.34 -6.58 14.57
C LEU A 347 -11.92 -6.85 13.13
N ALA A 348 -11.51 -8.07 12.83
CA ALA A 348 -11.08 -8.49 11.50
C ALA A 348 -11.90 -9.71 11.04
N VAL A 349 -12.39 -9.70 9.79
CA VAL A 349 -13.15 -10.80 9.20
C VAL A 349 -12.50 -11.19 7.88
N PHE A 350 -11.81 -12.33 7.82
CA PHE A 350 -10.96 -12.69 6.69
C PHE A 350 -11.16 -14.13 6.21
N ASN A 351 -10.90 -14.35 4.91
CA ASN A 351 -10.75 -15.70 4.36
C ASN A 351 -9.52 -16.38 4.98
N LYS A 352 -9.63 -17.68 5.32
CA LYS A 352 -8.58 -18.48 5.97
C LYS A 352 -7.24 -18.50 5.21
N ASN A 353 -7.27 -18.30 3.91
CA ASN A 353 -6.07 -18.29 3.06
C ASN A 353 -5.38 -16.92 3.01
N SER A 354 -5.94 -15.89 3.65
CA SER A 354 -5.33 -14.57 3.70
C SER A 354 -4.08 -14.55 4.59
N SER A 355 -3.01 -13.92 4.11
CA SER A 355 -1.80 -13.69 4.92
C SER A 355 -2.06 -12.86 6.18
N VAL A 356 -3.14 -12.08 6.20
CA VAL A 356 -3.59 -11.32 7.37
C VAL A 356 -4.00 -12.25 8.52
N VAL A 357 -4.61 -13.40 8.23
CA VAL A 357 -5.00 -14.38 9.25
C VAL A 357 -3.76 -14.88 9.99
N THR A 358 -2.74 -15.32 9.26
CA THR A 358 -1.48 -15.77 9.85
C THR A 358 -0.83 -14.66 10.69
N MET A 359 -0.79 -13.44 10.17
CA MET A 359 -0.23 -12.28 10.87
C MET A 359 -0.95 -12.00 12.19
N LEU A 360 -2.28 -11.87 12.18
CA LEU A 360 -3.07 -11.56 13.38
C LEU A 360 -3.00 -12.68 14.43
N GLN A 361 -2.93 -13.94 13.98
CA GLN A 361 -2.73 -15.07 14.88
C GLN A 361 -1.34 -15.03 15.55
N GLN A 362 -0.28 -14.74 14.80
CA GLN A 362 1.08 -14.57 15.33
C GLN A 362 1.19 -13.41 16.32
N LEU A 363 0.53 -12.28 16.01
CA LEU A 363 0.49 -11.10 16.85
C LEU A 363 -0.44 -11.26 18.07
N ASN A 364 -1.32 -12.24 18.07
CA ASN A 364 -2.41 -12.41 19.05
C ASN A 364 -3.16 -11.11 19.32
N PHE A 365 -3.47 -10.35 18.25
CA PHE A 365 -4.04 -9.02 18.34
C PHE A 365 -5.43 -8.92 17.71
N GLY A 366 -6.36 -8.28 18.44
CA GLY A 366 -7.73 -8.07 17.98
C GLY A 366 -8.65 -9.28 18.12
N LYS A 367 -9.82 -9.18 17.50
CA LYS A 367 -10.77 -10.28 17.33
C LYS A 367 -10.84 -10.64 15.87
N LEU A 368 -10.48 -11.87 15.56
CA LEU A 368 -10.38 -12.39 14.21
C LEU A 368 -11.46 -13.43 13.98
N VAL A 369 -12.29 -13.19 12.96
CA VAL A 369 -13.27 -14.16 12.44
C VAL A 369 -12.72 -14.69 11.12
N VAL A 370 -12.60 -16.01 11.03
CA VAL A 370 -11.99 -16.67 9.87
C VAL A 370 -13.05 -17.48 9.12
N PHE A 371 -13.34 -17.06 7.88
CA PHE A 371 -14.25 -17.84 7.01
C PHE A 371 -13.47 -18.66 5.98
N ASP A 372 -13.99 -19.84 5.65
CA ASP A 372 -13.38 -20.75 4.67
C ASP A 372 -14.27 -21.01 3.46
N HIS A 373 -15.59 -20.83 3.60
CA HIS A 373 -16.56 -21.01 2.53
C HIS A 373 -17.49 -19.80 2.42
N ILE A 374 -17.80 -19.41 1.18
CA ILE A 374 -18.75 -18.35 0.86
C ILE A 374 -20.18 -18.93 0.75
N THR A 375 -20.27 -20.26 0.53
CA THR A 375 -21.52 -21.00 0.38
C THR A 375 -21.74 -21.90 1.59
N GLY A 376 -22.91 -21.82 2.20
CA GLY A 376 -23.27 -22.61 3.36
C GLY A 376 -23.79 -21.77 4.52
N ASN A 377 -24.00 -22.40 5.67
CA ASN A 377 -24.50 -21.71 6.86
C ASN A 377 -23.47 -20.70 7.39
N ALA A 378 -23.75 -19.41 7.18
CA ALA A 378 -22.92 -18.31 7.69
C ALA A 378 -23.10 -18.09 9.21
N ASP A 379 -24.06 -18.77 9.86
CA ASP A 379 -24.46 -18.49 11.25
C ASP A 379 -23.29 -18.63 12.22
N ARG A 380 -22.46 -19.65 12.01
CA ARG A 380 -21.24 -19.83 12.81
C ARG A 380 -20.32 -18.59 12.81
N TYR A 381 -20.07 -18.00 11.64
CA TYR A 381 -19.21 -16.82 11.53
C TYR A 381 -19.89 -15.58 12.12
N VAL A 382 -21.21 -15.51 12.03
CA VAL A 382 -22.02 -14.46 12.66
C VAL A 382 -21.92 -14.57 14.19
N ASP A 383 -22.02 -15.76 14.77
CA ASP A 383 -21.89 -15.99 16.20
C ASP A 383 -20.48 -15.69 16.72
N GLU A 384 -19.44 -16.06 15.96
CA GLU A 384 -18.05 -15.71 16.27
C GLU A 384 -17.85 -14.18 16.23
N CYS A 385 -18.39 -13.48 15.23
CA CYS A 385 -18.32 -12.04 15.08
C CYS A 385 -19.09 -11.34 16.22
N TYR A 386 -20.30 -11.79 16.53
CA TYR A 386 -21.10 -11.29 17.64
C TYR A 386 -20.37 -11.43 18.98
N SER A 387 -19.85 -12.63 19.29
CA SER A 387 -19.03 -12.86 20.48
C SER A 387 -17.79 -11.95 20.52
N GLY A 388 -17.14 -11.77 19.35
CA GLY A 388 -16.02 -10.85 19.19
C GLY A 388 -16.38 -9.40 19.52
N LEU A 389 -17.50 -8.91 18.98
CA LEU A 389 -18.05 -7.57 19.29
C LEU A 389 -18.35 -7.41 20.77
N CYS A 390 -19.03 -8.39 21.38
CA CYS A 390 -19.33 -8.34 22.83
C CYS A 390 -18.06 -8.19 23.68
N LYS A 391 -16.98 -8.92 23.32
CA LYS A 391 -15.67 -8.80 23.99
C LYS A 391 -15.03 -7.44 23.77
N LEU A 392 -15.08 -6.91 22.54
CA LEU A 392 -14.51 -5.59 22.21
C LEU A 392 -15.27 -4.44 22.88
N LEU A 393 -16.58 -4.61 23.13
CA LEU A 393 -17.43 -3.63 23.80
C LEU A 393 -17.27 -3.65 25.33
N ALA A 394 -16.70 -4.71 25.89
CA ALA A 394 -16.47 -4.80 27.32
C ALA A 394 -15.58 -3.65 27.82
N LYS A 395 -15.96 -3.04 28.97
CA LYS A 395 -15.25 -1.87 29.53
C LYS A 395 -13.81 -2.17 29.93
N ASP A 396 -13.54 -3.39 30.35
CA ASP A 396 -12.24 -3.89 30.79
C ASP A 396 -11.35 -4.39 29.64
N TYR A 397 -11.88 -4.42 28.40
CA TYR A 397 -11.07 -4.82 27.24
C TYR A 397 -10.05 -3.74 26.88
N THR A 398 -8.80 -4.07 27.01
CA THR A 398 -7.66 -3.23 26.58
C THR A 398 -6.91 -3.92 25.46
N PRO A 399 -6.77 -3.31 24.28
CA PRO A 399 -5.92 -3.87 23.22
C PRO A 399 -4.48 -3.94 23.69
N HIS A 400 -3.82 -5.06 23.47
CA HIS A 400 -2.41 -5.24 23.76
C HIS A 400 -1.72 -5.84 22.55
N LEU A 401 -0.76 -5.11 21.99
CA LEU A 401 0.09 -5.55 20.89
C LEU A 401 1.51 -5.71 21.42
N ASP A 402 2.04 -6.93 21.36
CA ASP A 402 3.44 -7.18 21.70
C ASP A 402 4.35 -6.44 20.70
N SER A 403 5.13 -5.49 21.22
CA SER A 403 6.02 -4.66 20.41
C SER A 403 7.13 -5.46 19.73
N HIS A 404 7.62 -6.56 20.36
CA HIS A 404 8.65 -7.42 19.77
C HIS A 404 8.09 -8.23 18.60
N LEU A 405 6.88 -8.76 18.74
CA LEU A 405 6.20 -9.48 17.66
C LEU A 405 5.81 -8.54 16.51
N PHE A 406 5.55 -7.26 16.82
CA PHE A 406 5.18 -6.26 15.81
C PHE A 406 6.40 -5.60 15.14
N GLU A 407 7.59 -5.66 15.74
CA GLU A 407 8.81 -5.02 15.21
C GLU A 407 9.08 -5.35 13.73
N PRO A 408 8.93 -6.60 13.23
CA PRO A 408 9.15 -6.92 11.82
C PRO A 408 8.24 -6.17 10.82
N TYR A 409 7.17 -5.57 11.28
CA TYR A 409 6.21 -4.83 10.46
C TYR A 409 6.46 -3.31 10.45
N ARG A 410 7.40 -2.81 11.26
CA ARG A 410 7.77 -1.39 11.28
C ARG A 410 8.65 -1.00 10.11
N ALA A 411 8.51 0.25 9.66
CA ALA A 411 9.33 0.82 8.60
C ALA A 411 10.83 0.81 8.94
N SER A 412 11.20 1.02 10.20
CA SER A 412 12.57 0.90 10.71
C SER A 412 13.17 -0.47 10.41
N TYR A 413 12.45 -1.53 10.76
CA TYR A 413 12.90 -2.91 10.52
C TYR A 413 12.97 -3.22 9.02
N LYS A 414 11.94 -2.81 8.25
CA LYS A 414 11.93 -3.00 6.79
C LYS A 414 13.06 -2.25 6.09
N THR A 415 13.42 -1.08 6.58
CA THR A 415 14.58 -0.33 6.07
C THR A 415 15.89 -1.04 6.38
N LYS A 416 16.03 -1.63 7.59
CA LYS A 416 17.19 -2.44 7.94
C LYS A 416 17.33 -3.66 7.03
N GLU A 417 16.23 -4.35 6.72
CA GLU A 417 16.21 -5.45 5.73
C GLU A 417 16.67 -4.98 4.34
N GLN A 418 16.19 -3.80 3.89
CA GLN A 418 16.62 -3.21 2.62
C GLN A 418 18.12 -2.91 2.62
N VAL A 419 18.61 -2.23 3.67
CA VAL A 419 20.03 -1.86 3.79
C VAL A 419 20.94 -3.09 3.85
N ASN A 420 20.55 -4.13 4.56
CA ASN A 420 21.30 -5.40 4.55
C ASN A 420 21.44 -5.95 3.14
N PHE A 421 20.35 -5.94 2.37
CA PHE A 421 20.39 -6.40 0.99
C PHE A 421 21.20 -5.46 0.08
N PHE A 422 21.15 -4.15 0.28
CA PHE A 422 22.01 -3.20 -0.44
C PHE A 422 23.48 -3.49 -0.20
N ASN A 423 23.87 -3.76 1.05
CA ASN A 423 25.24 -4.10 1.42
C ASN A 423 25.69 -5.43 0.80
N GLU A 424 24.82 -6.46 0.77
CA GLU A 424 25.11 -7.73 0.08
C GLU A 424 25.40 -7.53 -1.41
N VAL A 425 24.57 -6.72 -2.10
CA VAL A 425 24.74 -6.43 -3.53
C VAL A 425 26.06 -5.72 -3.82
N ILE A 426 26.41 -4.71 -2.98
CA ILE A 426 27.69 -4.00 -3.15
C ILE A 426 28.89 -4.92 -2.88
N ALA A 427 28.80 -5.78 -1.85
CA ALA A 427 29.86 -6.72 -1.53
C ALA A 427 30.08 -7.73 -2.69
N ALA A 428 29.01 -8.25 -3.27
CA ALA A 428 29.06 -9.15 -4.43
C ALA A 428 29.71 -8.48 -5.64
N GLN A 429 29.37 -7.23 -5.95
CA GLN A 429 30.00 -6.49 -7.03
C GLN A 429 31.50 -6.27 -6.81
N LYS A 430 31.92 -5.94 -5.58
CA LYS A 430 33.34 -5.76 -5.24
C LYS A 430 34.14 -7.07 -5.35
N ALA A 431 33.50 -8.20 -5.09
CA ALA A 431 34.10 -9.53 -5.22
C ALA A 431 34.17 -10.05 -6.66
N GLY A 432 33.61 -9.33 -7.64
CA GLY A 432 33.59 -9.73 -9.05
C GLY A 432 32.65 -10.89 -9.37
N VAL A 433 31.68 -11.12 -8.51
CA VAL A 433 30.64 -12.18 -8.64
C VAL A 433 29.37 -11.63 -9.25
#